data_9555b7eac5413e5fff49fdc432a9da5e
#
_entry.id   9555b7eac5413e5fff49fdc432a9da5e
#
_cell.length_a   1.000
_cell.length_b   1.000
_cell.length_c   1.000
_cell.angle_alpha   90.00
_cell.angle_beta   90.00
_cell.angle_gamma   90.00
#
_symmetry.space_group_name_H-M   'P 1'
#
loop_
_entity.id
_entity.type
_entity.pdbx_description
1 polymer ?
#
loop_
_entity_poly.entity_id
_entity_poly.type
_entity_poly.pdbx_seq_one_letter_code
_entity_poly.pdbx_strand_id
1 'polypeptide(L)'
;MQGQICKEWLIRPYRPEDAAAWKAFLQTSNNGTLFHDLDFLAYHPPGKYDFRHLVALRGAQIGAVIPGSLTANGIFVSPAGASIGGPALKKSLPAEECMHLVEALQLYCNSAGWQGIEIALPPPVYNDEPDQIIEFALHVRGFQLVHRSMPLLIRLDRQKGEHYQSLFRQSQRSYVRACRRKGVVVTEAGVEGFGAFLELLTETHARVGSLPTHTPEELESLLHRWPAHIRIWSAHLGAVAVASVLLFVLNRNICNAFYICDRASHRAFHGLTVLMAELADGLARRGFHYLDLGPSASSGHLNRGVVSFKESLGARAFCRDRWRWKN
;
A
#
# COMPACT_ATOMS: atom_id res chain seq x y z
N MET A 1 33.33 -29.81 -6.43
CA MET A 1 32.95 -28.60 -7.19
C MET A 1 32.68 -27.51 -6.16
N GLN A 2 33.61 -26.59 -6.00
CA GLN A 2 33.51 -25.49 -5.06
C GLN A 2 32.35 -24.58 -5.50
N GLY A 3 31.40 -24.37 -4.60
CA GLY A 3 30.27 -23.48 -4.83
C GLY A 3 30.74 -22.10 -5.23
N GLN A 4 30.31 -21.67 -6.41
CA GLN A 4 30.46 -20.31 -6.87
C GLN A 4 29.59 -19.44 -5.93
N ILE A 5 30.21 -18.84 -4.95
CA ILE A 5 29.62 -17.78 -4.14
C ILE A 5 29.10 -16.76 -5.15
N CYS A 6 27.83 -16.42 -5.06
CA CYS A 6 27.20 -15.37 -5.86
C CYS A 6 27.96 -14.05 -5.59
N LYS A 7 28.95 -13.76 -6.42
CA LYS A 7 30.05 -12.79 -6.15
C LYS A 7 29.59 -11.33 -6.06
N GLU A 8 28.29 -11.04 -6.22
CA GLU A 8 27.84 -9.67 -6.39
C GLU A 8 26.93 -9.15 -5.27
N TRP A 9 26.21 -10.02 -4.52
CA TRP A 9 25.29 -9.59 -3.48
C TRP A 9 25.70 -10.08 -2.09
N LEU A 10 25.79 -9.15 -1.13
CA LEU A 10 25.95 -9.42 0.29
C LEU A 10 24.70 -9.00 1.05
N ILE A 11 23.99 -9.97 1.63
CA ILE A 11 22.86 -9.68 2.52
C ILE A 11 23.37 -9.61 3.96
N ARG A 12 22.97 -8.57 4.69
CA ARG A 12 23.22 -8.41 6.11
C ARG A 12 22.07 -7.72 6.84
N PRO A 13 22.00 -7.83 8.17
CA PRO A 13 21.07 -7.01 8.96
C PRO A 13 21.30 -5.52 8.74
N TYR A 14 20.21 -4.76 8.74
CA TYR A 14 20.24 -3.31 8.85
C TYR A 14 20.93 -2.90 10.16
N ARG A 15 21.65 -1.79 10.11
CA ARG A 15 22.28 -1.14 11.25
C ARG A 15 21.88 0.33 11.30
N PRO A 16 21.87 0.98 12.48
CA PRO A 16 21.53 2.40 12.59
C PRO A 16 22.32 3.32 11.63
N GLU A 17 23.57 2.96 11.33
CA GLU A 17 24.44 3.71 10.40
C GLU A 17 23.91 3.68 8.95
N ASP A 18 23.06 2.71 8.60
CA ASP A 18 22.48 2.58 7.28
C ASP A 18 21.27 3.53 7.06
N ALA A 19 20.75 4.17 8.10
CA ALA A 19 19.48 4.90 8.06
C ALA A 19 19.45 5.95 6.94
N ALA A 20 20.48 6.77 6.83
CA ALA A 20 20.56 7.81 5.80
C ALA A 20 20.64 7.20 4.38
N ALA A 21 21.46 6.15 4.20
CA ALA A 21 21.61 5.48 2.92
C ALA A 21 20.34 4.70 2.53
N TRP A 22 19.64 4.06 3.48
CA TRP A 22 18.33 3.43 3.28
C TRP A 22 17.31 4.43 2.76
N LYS A 23 17.17 5.57 3.43
CA LYS A 23 16.22 6.61 3.06
C LYS A 23 16.52 7.21 1.68
N ALA A 24 17.80 7.50 1.41
CA ALA A 24 18.23 7.99 0.09
C ALA A 24 17.96 6.96 -1.02
N PHE A 25 18.20 5.66 -0.74
CA PHE A 25 17.90 4.58 -1.68
C PHE A 25 16.40 4.51 -2.01
N LEU A 26 15.52 4.59 -1.02
CA LEU A 26 14.07 4.55 -1.24
C LEU A 26 13.58 5.67 -2.15
N GLN A 27 14.14 6.87 -2.05
CA GLN A 27 13.75 8.01 -2.88
C GLN A 27 14.03 7.79 -4.38
N THR A 28 15.02 6.95 -4.71
CA THR A 28 15.43 6.66 -6.10
C THR A 28 15.03 5.26 -6.56
N SER A 29 14.48 4.45 -5.68
CA SER A 29 14.07 3.08 -6.00
C SER A 29 12.88 3.03 -6.97
N ASN A 30 12.74 1.91 -7.68
CA ASN A 30 11.65 1.71 -8.64
C ASN A 30 10.30 1.46 -7.93
N ASN A 31 10.31 0.66 -6.86
CA ASN A 31 9.13 0.12 -6.19
C ASN A 31 9.04 0.47 -4.70
N GLY A 32 9.87 1.38 -4.22
CA GLY A 32 9.84 1.85 -2.83
C GLY A 32 8.52 2.57 -2.51
N THR A 33 8.02 2.33 -1.32
CA THR A 33 6.80 2.93 -0.80
C THR A 33 7.00 3.38 0.64
N LEU A 34 6.04 4.13 1.20
CA LEU A 34 5.97 4.47 2.61
C LEU A 34 6.12 3.23 3.53
N PHE A 35 5.66 2.06 3.07
CA PHE A 35 5.76 0.80 3.82
C PHE A 35 7.16 0.18 3.82
N HIS A 36 8.12 0.78 3.11
CA HIS A 36 9.55 0.46 3.18
C HIS A 36 10.32 1.46 4.07
N ASP A 37 9.69 2.55 4.51
CA ASP A 37 10.29 3.52 5.41
C ASP A 37 10.31 2.98 6.84
N LEU A 38 11.51 2.87 7.44
CA LEU A 38 11.67 2.29 8.77
C LEU A 38 11.13 3.20 9.87
N ASP A 39 11.20 4.52 9.67
CA ASP A 39 10.61 5.49 10.60
C ASP A 39 9.09 5.37 10.61
N PHE A 40 8.49 5.07 9.43
CA PHE A 40 7.06 4.76 9.35
C PHE A 40 6.74 3.46 10.07
N LEU A 41 7.46 2.37 9.82
CA LEU A 41 7.21 1.07 10.47
C LEU A 41 7.39 1.12 11.99
N ALA A 42 8.19 2.05 12.49
CA ALA A 42 8.42 2.26 13.93
C ALA A 42 7.22 2.89 14.68
N TYR A 43 6.06 3.14 14.01
CA TYR A 43 4.85 3.56 14.72
C TYR A 43 4.21 2.42 15.54
N HIS A 44 4.50 1.18 15.18
CA HIS A 44 3.97 0.03 15.90
C HIS A 44 4.49 -0.02 17.35
N PRO A 45 3.67 -0.45 18.29
CA PRO A 45 4.10 -0.61 19.68
C PRO A 45 5.37 -1.47 19.80
N PRO A 46 6.30 -1.12 20.69
CA PRO A 46 7.50 -1.92 20.94
C PRO A 46 7.17 -3.38 21.24
N GLY A 47 7.87 -4.30 20.60
CA GLY A 47 7.67 -5.76 20.79
C GLY A 47 6.52 -6.38 20.00
N LYS A 48 5.70 -5.59 19.27
CA LYS A 48 4.66 -6.14 18.39
C LYS A 48 5.23 -7.00 17.27
N TYR A 49 6.39 -6.61 16.73
CA TYR A 49 7.13 -7.33 15.70
C TYR A 49 8.60 -7.49 16.09
N ASP A 50 9.19 -8.66 15.83
CA ASP A 50 10.64 -8.87 15.89
C ASP A 50 11.26 -8.39 14.57
N PHE A 51 11.45 -7.08 14.45
CA PHE A 51 11.99 -6.48 13.22
C PHE A 51 13.40 -6.97 12.92
N ARG A 52 13.61 -7.45 11.69
CA ARG A 52 14.85 -7.99 11.14
C ARG A 52 15.08 -7.41 9.74
N HIS A 53 15.12 -6.09 9.64
CA HIS A 53 15.34 -5.43 8.35
C HIS A 53 16.68 -5.82 7.75
N LEU A 54 16.74 -5.99 6.43
CA LEU A 54 17.92 -6.43 5.70
C LEU A 54 18.37 -5.39 4.69
N VAL A 55 19.69 -5.28 4.54
CA VAL A 55 20.35 -4.49 3.49
C VAL A 55 21.05 -5.47 2.56
N ALA A 56 20.78 -5.33 1.26
CA ALA A 56 21.48 -6.03 0.21
C ALA A 56 22.51 -5.09 -0.42
N LEU A 57 23.80 -5.42 -0.27
CA LEU A 57 24.91 -4.65 -0.80
C LEU A 57 25.41 -5.24 -2.11
N ARG A 58 25.77 -4.35 -3.03
CA ARG A 58 26.56 -4.68 -4.21
C ARG A 58 27.89 -3.90 -4.14
N GLY A 59 28.94 -4.63 -3.89
CA GLY A 59 30.19 -3.98 -3.42
C GLY A 59 29.98 -3.23 -2.11
N ALA A 60 30.29 -1.95 -2.08
CA ALA A 60 30.10 -1.09 -0.90
C ALA A 60 28.75 -0.34 -0.89
N GLN A 61 27.93 -0.46 -1.93
CA GLN A 61 26.70 0.32 -2.08
C GLN A 61 25.45 -0.50 -1.79
N ILE A 62 24.41 0.16 -1.26
CA ILE A 62 23.07 -0.45 -1.15
C ILE A 62 22.51 -0.64 -2.56
N GLY A 63 22.19 -1.89 -2.89
CA GLY A 63 21.54 -2.27 -4.13
C GLY A 63 20.07 -2.64 -3.96
N ALA A 64 19.67 -3.06 -2.74
CA ALA A 64 18.27 -3.26 -2.35
C ALA A 64 18.11 -3.12 -0.83
N VAL A 65 16.90 -2.80 -0.38
CA VAL A 65 16.52 -2.76 1.04
C VAL A 65 15.25 -3.58 1.24
N ILE A 66 15.21 -4.34 2.35
CA ILE A 66 14.13 -5.31 2.59
C ILE A 66 13.64 -5.14 4.03
N PRO A 67 12.55 -4.38 4.25
CA PRO A 67 11.96 -4.31 5.59
C PRO A 67 11.30 -5.64 5.93
N GLY A 68 11.43 -6.11 7.16
CA GLY A 68 10.80 -7.35 7.56
C GLY A 68 10.95 -7.66 9.03
N SER A 69 10.32 -8.73 9.45
CA SER A 69 10.39 -9.29 10.81
C SER A 69 10.52 -10.81 10.77
N LEU A 70 10.98 -11.37 11.87
CA LEU A 70 10.97 -12.81 12.07
C LEU A 70 9.74 -13.21 12.88
N THR A 71 8.99 -14.19 12.41
CA THR A 71 7.86 -14.76 13.15
C THR A 71 8.36 -15.76 14.21
N ALA A 72 7.50 -16.08 15.18
CA ALA A 72 7.79 -17.09 16.20
C ALA A 72 8.15 -18.47 15.58
N ASN A 73 7.68 -18.74 14.36
CA ASN A 73 7.97 -19.98 13.63
C ASN A 73 9.25 -19.87 12.77
N GLY A 74 10.06 -18.83 12.96
CA GLY A 74 11.32 -18.65 12.24
C GLY A 74 11.17 -18.25 10.77
N ILE A 75 10.02 -17.78 10.32
CA ILE A 75 9.82 -17.30 8.94
C ILE A 75 10.07 -15.80 8.89
N PHE A 76 10.96 -15.37 8.00
CA PHE A 76 11.12 -13.95 7.68
C PHE A 76 9.97 -13.47 6.82
N VAL A 77 9.25 -12.45 7.28
CA VAL A 77 8.08 -11.89 6.60
C VAL A 77 8.34 -10.44 6.20
N SER A 78 8.19 -10.14 4.93
CA SER A 78 8.25 -8.78 4.39
C SER A 78 6.96 -8.46 3.61
N PRO A 79 6.16 -7.54 4.09
CA PRO A 79 6.37 -6.66 5.25
C PRO A 79 5.89 -7.28 6.56
N ALA A 80 6.33 -6.68 7.67
CA ALA A 80 5.69 -6.81 8.96
C ALA A 80 4.98 -5.50 9.29
N GLY A 81 3.73 -5.59 9.69
CA GLY A 81 2.94 -4.39 10.06
C GLY A 81 2.53 -3.48 8.91
N ALA A 82 2.59 -3.96 7.66
CA ALA A 82 2.14 -3.23 6.48
C ALA A 82 1.49 -4.18 5.47
N SER A 83 0.85 -3.64 4.44
CA SER A 83 0.11 -4.44 3.46
C SER A 83 1.00 -5.05 2.38
N ILE A 84 2.10 -4.40 2.05
CA ILE A 84 3.06 -4.73 0.99
C ILE A 84 4.48 -4.40 1.44
N GLY A 85 5.46 -5.09 0.88
CA GLY A 85 6.88 -4.93 1.16
C GLY A 85 7.72 -5.67 0.12
N GLY A 86 8.63 -6.51 0.57
CA GLY A 86 9.63 -7.16 -0.26
C GLY A 86 10.85 -6.27 -0.49
N PRO A 87 11.75 -6.66 -1.40
CA PRO A 87 12.88 -5.84 -1.76
C PRO A 87 12.44 -4.56 -2.48
N ALA A 88 12.82 -3.40 -1.95
CA ALA A 88 12.84 -2.20 -2.77
C ALA A 88 14.08 -2.28 -3.67
N LEU A 89 13.88 -2.08 -4.96
CA LEU A 89 14.89 -2.27 -6.01
C LEU A 89 15.18 -0.94 -6.71
N LYS A 90 16.40 -0.77 -7.22
CA LYS A 90 16.68 0.34 -8.12
C LYS A 90 15.98 0.15 -9.46
N LYS A 91 15.78 1.23 -10.19
CA LYS A 91 15.28 1.20 -11.57
C LYS A 91 16.21 0.38 -12.46
N SER A 92 15.61 -0.32 -13.43
CA SER A 92 16.35 -1.06 -14.47
C SER A 92 17.39 -2.03 -13.88
N LEU A 93 17.05 -2.74 -12.80
CA LEU A 93 17.90 -3.82 -12.29
C LEU A 93 17.91 -4.96 -13.32
N PRO A 94 19.09 -5.40 -13.83
CA PRO A 94 19.14 -6.51 -14.77
C PRO A 94 18.52 -7.79 -14.20
N ALA A 95 17.88 -8.57 -15.07
CA ALA A 95 17.17 -9.80 -14.68
C ALA A 95 18.06 -10.78 -13.92
N GLU A 96 19.27 -11.01 -14.41
CA GLU A 96 20.24 -11.90 -13.79
C GLU A 96 20.64 -11.41 -12.39
N GLU A 97 20.82 -10.12 -12.22
CA GLU A 97 21.13 -9.52 -10.92
C GLU A 97 19.97 -9.68 -9.91
N CYS A 98 18.73 -9.54 -10.37
CA CYS A 98 17.56 -9.76 -9.54
C CYS A 98 17.46 -11.24 -9.09
N MET A 99 17.76 -12.17 -9.99
CA MET A 99 17.82 -13.60 -9.67
C MET A 99 18.91 -13.91 -8.65
N HIS A 100 20.08 -13.30 -8.77
CA HIS A 100 21.17 -13.44 -7.78
C HIS A 100 20.84 -12.79 -6.44
N LEU A 101 20.08 -11.67 -6.42
CA LEU A 101 19.59 -11.07 -5.17
C LEU A 101 18.67 -12.03 -4.41
N VAL A 102 17.73 -12.68 -5.12
CA VAL A 102 16.81 -13.65 -4.48
C VAL A 102 17.58 -14.87 -3.96
N GLU A 103 18.55 -15.39 -4.73
CA GLU A 103 19.43 -16.46 -4.29
C GLU A 103 20.24 -16.07 -3.03
N ALA A 104 20.84 -14.88 -3.04
CA ALA A 104 21.59 -14.38 -1.88
C ALA A 104 20.69 -14.26 -0.64
N LEU A 105 19.43 -13.86 -0.81
CA LEU A 105 18.44 -13.80 0.27
C LEU A 105 18.12 -15.20 0.83
N GLN A 106 17.99 -16.22 -0.03
CA GLN A 106 17.81 -17.62 0.40
C GLN A 106 19.04 -18.14 1.15
N LEU A 107 20.24 -17.88 0.63
CA LEU A 107 21.50 -18.27 1.29
C LEU A 107 21.64 -17.59 2.66
N TYR A 108 21.30 -16.31 2.77
CA TYR A 108 21.29 -15.60 4.05
C TYR A 108 20.28 -16.22 5.02
N CYS A 109 19.05 -16.50 4.58
CA CYS A 109 18.01 -17.16 5.37
C CYS A 109 18.53 -18.49 5.96
N ASN A 110 19.16 -19.33 5.13
CA ASN A 110 19.74 -20.60 5.55
C ASN A 110 20.86 -20.41 6.59
N SER A 111 21.78 -19.48 6.33
CA SER A 111 22.90 -19.21 7.24
C SER A 111 22.45 -18.61 8.57
N ALA A 112 21.34 -17.88 8.58
CA ALA A 112 20.73 -17.32 9.79
C ALA A 112 19.85 -18.34 10.56
N GLY A 113 19.69 -19.56 10.06
CA GLY A 113 18.86 -20.60 10.67
C GLY A 113 17.35 -20.33 10.56
N TRP A 114 16.92 -19.49 9.61
CA TRP A 114 15.51 -19.20 9.40
C TRP A 114 14.83 -20.33 8.62
N GLN A 115 13.52 -20.52 8.88
CA GLN A 115 12.74 -21.62 8.30
C GLN A 115 12.13 -21.30 6.92
N GLY A 116 12.26 -20.05 6.48
CA GLY A 116 11.74 -19.62 5.19
C GLY A 116 11.55 -18.12 5.08
N ILE A 117 11.05 -17.72 3.92
CA ILE A 117 10.84 -16.32 3.55
C ILE A 117 9.42 -16.16 3.00
N GLU A 118 8.72 -15.15 3.46
CA GLU A 118 7.42 -14.75 2.91
C GLU A 118 7.44 -13.28 2.50
N ILE A 119 7.03 -13.00 1.25
CA ILE A 119 7.10 -11.67 0.66
C ILE A 119 5.73 -11.32 0.07
N ALA A 120 5.16 -10.17 0.46
CA ALA A 120 3.97 -9.61 -0.17
C ALA A 120 4.36 -8.42 -1.04
N LEU A 121 4.42 -8.63 -2.34
CA LEU A 121 4.83 -7.59 -3.30
C LEU A 121 3.70 -6.57 -3.55
N PRO A 122 4.03 -5.30 -3.82
CA PRO A 122 3.07 -4.35 -4.38
C PRO A 122 2.63 -4.77 -5.78
N PRO A 123 1.43 -4.35 -6.25
CA PRO A 123 1.09 -4.47 -7.66
C PRO A 123 2.12 -3.78 -8.55
N PRO A 124 2.46 -4.30 -9.75
CA PRO A 124 3.49 -3.72 -10.63
C PRO A 124 3.26 -2.25 -11.03
N VAL A 125 2.00 -1.78 -11.00
CA VAL A 125 1.66 -0.37 -11.26
C VAL A 125 2.13 0.60 -10.17
N TYR A 126 2.62 0.08 -9.04
CA TYR A 126 3.24 0.89 -7.99
C TYR A 126 4.68 1.29 -8.34
N ASN A 127 5.28 0.55 -9.27
CA ASN A 127 6.62 0.83 -9.77
C ASN A 127 6.63 2.15 -10.51
N ASP A 128 7.74 2.84 -10.43
CA ASP A 128 7.98 4.07 -11.16
C ASP A 128 8.11 3.80 -12.67
N GLU A 129 8.82 2.74 -12.99
CA GLU A 129 8.89 2.14 -14.32
C GLU A 129 8.30 0.72 -14.25
N PRO A 130 7.33 0.36 -15.12
CA PRO A 130 6.72 -0.96 -15.11
C PRO A 130 7.76 -2.06 -15.24
N ASP A 131 7.82 -2.93 -14.22
CA ASP A 131 8.77 -4.05 -14.16
C ASP A 131 8.19 -5.16 -13.26
N GLN A 132 8.38 -6.41 -13.66
CA GLN A 132 7.94 -7.61 -12.94
C GLN A 132 9.07 -8.64 -12.76
N ILE A 133 10.31 -8.18 -12.83
CA ILE A 133 11.46 -9.09 -12.78
C ILE A 133 11.57 -9.77 -11.40
N ILE A 134 11.13 -9.10 -10.32
CA ILE A 134 11.17 -9.69 -8.99
C ILE A 134 10.21 -10.88 -8.85
N GLU A 135 8.98 -10.78 -9.41
CA GLU A 135 8.02 -11.87 -9.41
C GLU A 135 8.56 -13.07 -10.18
N PHE A 136 9.19 -12.81 -11.33
CA PHE A 136 9.84 -13.85 -12.10
C PHE A 136 11.01 -14.49 -11.34
N ALA A 137 11.87 -13.69 -10.73
CA ALA A 137 13.00 -14.18 -9.95
C ALA A 137 12.54 -15.04 -8.76
N LEU A 138 11.52 -14.61 -8.03
CA LEU A 138 10.93 -15.40 -6.94
C LEU A 138 10.41 -16.75 -7.46
N HIS A 139 9.66 -16.74 -8.57
CA HIS A 139 9.13 -17.98 -9.18
C HIS A 139 10.25 -18.95 -9.57
N VAL A 140 11.26 -18.47 -10.30
CA VAL A 140 12.38 -19.30 -10.77
C VAL A 140 13.21 -19.85 -9.61
N ARG A 141 13.33 -19.10 -8.51
CA ARG A 141 14.03 -19.50 -7.28
C ARG A 141 13.17 -20.35 -6.33
N GLY A 142 12.01 -20.84 -6.80
CA GLY A 142 11.20 -21.85 -6.08
C GLY A 142 10.24 -21.26 -5.04
N PHE A 143 10.03 -19.96 -5.02
CA PHE A 143 8.95 -19.41 -4.21
C PHE A 143 7.59 -19.83 -4.77
N GLN A 144 6.68 -20.18 -3.88
CA GLN A 144 5.31 -20.55 -4.21
C GLN A 144 4.38 -19.38 -3.98
N LEU A 145 3.43 -19.15 -4.89
CA LEU A 145 2.33 -18.21 -4.68
C LEU A 145 1.38 -18.78 -3.63
N VAL A 146 1.35 -18.19 -2.43
CA VAL A 146 0.52 -18.69 -1.32
C VAL A 146 -0.75 -17.88 -1.09
N HIS A 147 -0.79 -16.63 -1.60
CA HIS A 147 -1.99 -15.82 -1.53
C HIS A 147 -1.99 -14.79 -2.66
N ARG A 148 -3.17 -14.56 -3.24
CA ARG A 148 -3.42 -13.49 -4.21
C ARG A 148 -4.62 -12.69 -3.78
N SER A 149 -4.45 -11.40 -3.58
CA SER A 149 -5.54 -10.46 -3.37
C SER A 149 -5.76 -9.59 -4.61
N MET A 150 -6.93 -8.97 -4.69
CA MET A 150 -7.35 -8.19 -5.85
C MET A 150 -7.74 -6.78 -5.41
N PRO A 151 -6.77 -5.86 -5.24
CA PRO A 151 -7.06 -4.45 -5.12
C PRO A 151 -7.66 -3.89 -6.42
N LEU A 152 -8.54 -2.90 -6.30
CA LEU A 152 -9.08 -2.16 -7.43
C LEU A 152 -8.52 -0.75 -7.40
N LEU A 153 -7.89 -0.36 -8.50
CA LEU A 153 -7.22 0.92 -8.65
C LEU A 153 -7.89 1.78 -9.70
N ILE A 154 -7.99 3.05 -9.40
CA ILE A 154 -8.41 4.10 -10.31
C ILE A 154 -7.16 4.71 -10.97
N ARG A 155 -7.10 4.73 -12.29
CA ARG A 155 -6.01 5.35 -13.05
C ARG A 155 -6.24 6.87 -13.13
N LEU A 156 -5.28 7.67 -12.69
CA LEU A 156 -5.38 9.13 -12.56
C LEU A 156 -4.59 9.92 -13.63
N ASP A 157 -3.58 9.31 -14.25
CA ASP A 157 -2.73 9.90 -15.29
C ASP A 157 -3.49 10.02 -16.63
N ARG A 158 -4.35 11.01 -16.73
CA ARG A 158 -5.19 11.27 -17.91
C ARG A 158 -4.78 12.57 -18.61
N GLN A 159 -5.36 12.78 -19.80
CA GLN A 159 -5.12 14.03 -20.55
C GLN A 159 -5.57 15.26 -19.75
N LYS A 160 -4.80 16.34 -19.82
CA LYS A 160 -5.09 17.61 -19.17
C LYS A 160 -6.51 18.09 -19.54
N GLY A 161 -7.35 18.31 -18.53
CA GLY A 161 -8.70 18.84 -18.70
C GLY A 161 -9.83 17.81 -18.62
N GLU A 162 -9.53 16.53 -18.55
CA GLU A 162 -10.56 15.50 -18.34
C GLU A 162 -10.93 15.37 -16.87
N HIS A 163 -12.18 15.69 -16.53
CA HIS A 163 -12.70 15.42 -15.18
C HIS A 163 -12.83 13.92 -14.94
N TYR A 164 -12.40 13.49 -13.77
CA TYR A 164 -12.37 12.08 -13.36
C TYR A 164 -13.74 11.40 -13.43
N GLN A 165 -14.80 12.17 -13.23
CA GLN A 165 -16.19 11.69 -13.34
C GLN A 165 -16.54 11.07 -14.69
N SER A 166 -15.78 11.35 -15.76
CA SER A 166 -16.01 10.72 -17.08
C SER A 166 -15.84 9.20 -17.05
N LEU A 167 -15.03 8.66 -16.11
CA LEU A 167 -14.84 7.22 -15.92
C LEU A 167 -15.98 6.55 -15.17
N PHE A 168 -16.73 7.32 -14.41
CA PHE A 168 -17.83 6.78 -13.61
C PHE A 168 -18.96 6.27 -14.50
N ARG A 169 -19.61 5.20 -14.10
CA ARG A 169 -20.88 4.79 -14.71
C ARG A 169 -21.87 5.97 -14.68
N GLN A 170 -22.77 6.02 -15.65
CA GLN A 170 -23.74 7.12 -15.79
C GLN A 170 -24.53 7.40 -14.50
N SER A 171 -24.95 6.35 -13.79
CA SER A 171 -25.64 6.47 -12.50
C SER A 171 -24.79 7.23 -11.47
N GLN A 172 -23.51 6.89 -11.34
CA GLN A 172 -22.60 7.54 -10.39
C GLN A 172 -22.38 9.02 -10.76
N ARG A 173 -22.25 9.34 -12.04
CA ARG A 173 -22.19 10.74 -12.49
C ARG A 173 -23.45 11.55 -12.12
N SER A 174 -24.61 10.90 -12.22
CA SER A 174 -25.87 11.52 -11.80
C SER A 174 -25.93 11.74 -10.30
N TYR A 175 -25.41 10.79 -9.51
CA TYR A 175 -25.30 10.94 -8.05
C TYR A 175 -24.36 12.09 -7.66
N VAL A 176 -23.20 12.24 -8.29
CA VAL A 176 -22.29 13.38 -8.04
C VAL A 176 -23.00 14.69 -8.26
N ARG A 177 -23.72 14.85 -9.40
CA ARG A 177 -24.48 16.08 -9.67
C ARG A 177 -25.59 16.32 -8.65
N ALA A 178 -26.30 15.27 -8.24
CA ALA A 178 -27.36 15.36 -7.24
C ALA A 178 -26.82 15.76 -5.86
N CYS A 179 -25.69 15.17 -5.44
CA CYS A 179 -25.01 15.51 -4.19
C CYS A 179 -24.60 16.99 -4.14
N ARG A 180 -23.95 17.46 -5.20
CA ARG A 180 -23.51 18.86 -5.28
C ARG A 180 -24.71 19.82 -5.19
N ARG A 181 -25.84 19.53 -5.88
CA ARG A 181 -27.06 20.32 -5.77
C ARG A 181 -27.68 20.35 -4.36
N LYS A 182 -27.46 19.27 -3.58
CA LYS A 182 -27.91 19.17 -2.17
C LYS A 182 -26.96 19.85 -1.19
N GLY A 183 -25.87 20.47 -1.68
CA GLY A 183 -24.93 21.21 -0.86
C GLY A 183 -23.89 20.29 -0.15
N VAL A 184 -23.65 19.06 -0.67
CA VAL A 184 -22.55 18.25 -0.17
C VAL A 184 -21.22 18.87 -0.58
N VAL A 185 -20.36 19.16 0.39
CA VAL A 185 -19.03 19.75 0.22
C VAL A 185 -17.97 18.72 0.62
N VAL A 186 -16.88 18.65 -0.14
CA VAL A 186 -15.74 17.78 0.17
C VAL A 186 -14.56 18.62 0.65
N THR A 187 -13.96 18.22 1.73
CA THR A 187 -12.79 18.86 2.33
C THR A 187 -11.66 17.86 2.53
N GLU A 188 -10.43 18.34 2.41
CA GLU A 188 -9.24 17.64 2.86
C GLU A 188 -8.84 18.21 4.22
N ALA A 189 -8.53 17.34 5.16
CA ALA A 189 -8.14 17.69 6.51
C ALA A 189 -6.93 16.84 6.97
N GLY A 190 -6.25 17.31 7.99
CA GLY A 190 -5.27 16.55 8.75
C GLY A 190 -5.90 15.97 10.02
N VAL A 191 -5.23 16.19 11.14
CA VAL A 191 -5.68 15.72 12.47
C VAL A 191 -7.00 16.37 12.91
N GLU A 192 -7.31 17.57 12.43
CA GLU A 192 -8.57 18.28 12.73
C GLU A 192 -9.81 17.53 12.21
N GLY A 193 -9.66 16.71 11.18
CA GLY A 193 -10.74 15.86 10.65
C GLY A 193 -10.88 14.51 11.37
N PHE A 194 -10.00 14.20 12.34
CA PHE A 194 -9.89 12.86 12.91
C PHE A 194 -11.13 12.43 13.69
N GLY A 195 -11.73 13.30 14.50
CA GLY A 195 -12.92 12.96 15.30
C GLY A 195 -14.10 12.50 14.44
N ALA A 196 -14.44 13.27 13.40
CA ALA A 196 -15.52 12.92 12.48
C ALA A 196 -15.22 11.66 11.66
N PHE A 197 -13.95 11.47 11.25
CA PHE A 197 -13.51 10.25 10.59
C PHE A 197 -13.63 9.02 11.51
N LEU A 198 -13.23 9.12 12.78
CA LEU A 198 -13.27 8.02 13.75
C LEU A 198 -14.71 7.55 14.02
N GLU A 199 -15.66 8.48 14.12
CA GLU A 199 -17.09 8.15 14.22
C GLU A 199 -17.54 7.28 13.04
N LEU A 200 -17.23 7.72 11.81
CA LEU A 200 -17.59 7.00 10.58
C LEU A 200 -16.88 5.65 10.46
N LEU A 201 -15.62 5.58 10.87
CA LEU A 201 -14.85 4.33 10.91
C LEU A 201 -15.51 3.32 11.84
N THR A 202 -15.83 3.75 13.06
CA THR A 202 -16.49 2.91 14.08
C THR A 202 -17.84 2.40 13.57
N GLU A 203 -18.69 3.30 13.03
CA GLU A 203 -20.00 2.94 12.46
C GLU A 203 -19.85 1.94 11.30
N THR A 204 -18.89 2.17 10.41
CA THR A 204 -18.66 1.30 9.26
C THR A 204 -18.20 -0.10 9.69
N HIS A 205 -17.24 -0.20 10.61
CA HIS A 205 -16.74 -1.49 11.10
C HIS A 205 -17.77 -2.25 11.93
N ALA A 206 -18.55 -1.57 12.78
CA ALA A 206 -19.67 -2.19 13.50
C ALA A 206 -20.70 -2.81 12.54
N ARG A 207 -21.01 -2.14 11.42
CA ARG A 207 -21.95 -2.61 10.41
C ARG A 207 -21.48 -3.86 9.65
N VAL A 208 -20.16 -3.98 9.40
CA VAL A 208 -19.60 -5.12 8.65
C VAL A 208 -19.08 -6.23 9.56
N GLY A 209 -19.20 -6.08 10.89
CA GLY A 209 -18.79 -7.09 11.87
C GLY A 209 -17.26 -7.32 11.90
N SER A 210 -16.45 -6.28 11.71
CA SER A 210 -15.00 -6.36 11.73
C SER A 210 -14.40 -5.30 12.67
N LEU A 211 -13.09 -5.40 12.92
CA LEU A 211 -12.34 -4.38 13.65
C LEU A 211 -11.39 -3.65 12.69
N PRO A 212 -11.11 -2.36 12.92
CA PRO A 212 -10.04 -1.67 12.23
C PRO A 212 -8.68 -2.34 12.51
N THR A 213 -7.76 -2.25 11.56
CA THR A 213 -6.38 -2.76 11.72
C THR A 213 -5.59 -1.95 12.75
N HIS A 214 -5.90 -0.66 12.87
CA HIS A 214 -5.24 0.28 13.77
C HIS A 214 -6.17 0.65 14.94
N THR A 215 -5.59 0.92 16.09
CA THR A 215 -6.32 1.58 17.19
C THR A 215 -6.51 3.08 16.88
N PRO A 216 -7.45 3.77 17.55
CA PRO A 216 -7.58 5.22 17.42
C PRO A 216 -6.29 5.98 17.70
N GLU A 217 -5.54 5.56 18.72
CA GLU A 217 -4.28 6.19 19.14
C GLU A 217 -3.18 5.98 18.09
N GLU A 218 -3.11 4.79 17.47
CA GLU A 218 -2.19 4.52 16.36
C GLU A 218 -2.50 5.45 15.17
N LEU A 219 -3.79 5.62 14.81
CA LEU A 219 -4.20 6.49 13.69
C LEU A 219 -3.92 7.97 13.98
N GLU A 220 -4.21 8.44 15.18
CA GLU A 220 -3.93 9.82 15.57
C GLU A 220 -2.44 10.11 15.56
N SER A 221 -1.62 9.20 16.11
CA SER A 221 -0.17 9.28 16.07
C SER A 221 0.37 9.34 14.63
N LEU A 222 -0.18 8.52 13.73
CA LEU A 222 0.20 8.53 12.32
C LEU A 222 -0.12 9.86 11.63
N LEU A 223 -1.30 10.44 11.87
CA LEU A 223 -1.68 11.74 11.33
C LEU A 223 -0.76 12.87 11.79
N HIS A 224 -0.35 12.85 13.07
CA HIS A 224 0.59 13.83 13.61
C HIS A 224 2.01 13.66 13.08
N ARG A 225 2.50 12.43 13.02
CA ARG A 225 3.89 12.15 12.64
C ARG A 225 4.13 12.21 11.15
N TRP A 226 3.09 11.92 10.34
CA TRP A 226 3.19 11.77 8.88
C TRP A 226 2.19 12.66 8.11
N PRO A 227 2.07 13.96 8.43
CA PRO A 227 1.04 14.83 7.85
C PRO A 227 1.19 15.03 6.34
N ALA A 228 2.38 14.79 5.76
CA ALA A 228 2.57 14.82 4.30
C ALA A 228 2.06 13.54 3.60
N HIS A 229 1.96 12.42 4.34
CA HIS A 229 1.64 11.11 3.78
C HIS A 229 0.27 10.58 4.19
N ILE A 230 -0.30 11.09 5.29
CA ILE A 230 -1.58 10.62 5.82
C ILE A 230 -2.54 11.78 5.89
N ARG A 231 -3.68 11.66 5.20
CA ARG A 231 -4.68 12.69 5.05
C ARG A 231 -6.08 12.11 5.22
N ILE A 232 -6.99 12.93 5.71
CA ILE A 232 -8.41 12.62 5.79
C ILE A 232 -9.13 13.48 4.75
N TRP A 233 -9.95 12.83 3.93
CA TRP A 233 -10.88 13.49 3.03
C TRP A 233 -12.29 13.18 3.48
N SER A 234 -13.15 14.20 3.62
CA SER A 234 -14.50 14.01 4.11
C SER A 234 -15.53 14.77 3.27
N ALA A 235 -16.66 14.12 3.03
CA ALA A 235 -17.85 14.75 2.45
C ALA A 235 -18.80 15.17 3.57
N HIS A 236 -19.25 16.41 3.53
CA HIS A 236 -20.12 17.00 4.54
C HIS A 236 -21.44 17.46 3.92
N LEU A 237 -22.55 17.22 4.64
CA LEU A 237 -23.84 17.85 4.41
C LEU A 237 -24.15 18.77 5.58
N GLY A 238 -23.97 20.08 5.39
CA GLY A 238 -23.91 21.02 6.49
C GLY A 238 -22.77 20.68 7.45
N ALA A 239 -23.06 20.56 8.73
CA ALA A 239 -22.07 20.20 9.77
C ALA A 239 -21.82 18.69 9.89
N VAL A 240 -22.57 17.84 9.18
CA VAL A 240 -22.49 16.38 9.34
C VAL A 240 -21.56 15.77 8.32
N ALA A 241 -20.53 15.06 8.79
CA ALA A 241 -19.71 14.19 7.92
C ALA A 241 -20.53 12.97 7.50
N VAL A 242 -20.74 12.78 6.20
CA VAL A 242 -21.55 11.72 5.61
C VAL A 242 -20.73 10.60 4.97
N ALA A 243 -19.47 10.90 4.62
CA ALA A 243 -18.49 9.91 4.17
C ALA A 243 -17.07 10.42 4.45
N SER A 244 -16.13 9.51 4.64
CA SER A 244 -14.73 9.87 4.89
C SER A 244 -13.78 8.82 4.32
N VAL A 245 -12.59 9.25 3.94
CA VAL A 245 -11.47 8.41 3.49
C VAL A 245 -10.22 8.82 4.24
N LEU A 246 -9.56 7.86 4.88
CA LEU A 246 -8.19 8.03 5.32
C LEU A 246 -7.27 7.54 4.22
N LEU A 247 -6.43 8.44 3.72
CA LEU A 247 -5.56 8.26 2.57
C LEU A 247 -4.11 8.11 3.03
N PHE A 248 -3.40 7.12 2.49
CA PHE A 248 -1.95 7.01 2.58
C PHE A 248 -1.32 7.38 1.23
N VAL A 249 -0.41 8.32 1.21
CA VAL A 249 0.48 8.60 0.07
C VAL A 249 1.63 7.60 0.16
N LEU A 250 1.59 6.58 -0.68
CA LEU A 250 2.55 5.48 -0.61
C LEU A 250 3.88 5.82 -1.29
N ASN A 251 3.82 6.46 -2.45
CA ASN A 251 4.96 7.02 -3.16
C ASN A 251 4.50 8.16 -4.06
N ARG A 252 5.37 8.68 -4.94
CA ARG A 252 5.03 9.80 -5.83
C ARG A 252 3.92 9.49 -6.85
N ASN A 253 3.62 8.22 -7.10
CA ASN A 253 2.65 7.78 -8.10
C ASN A 253 1.34 7.28 -7.50
N ILE A 254 1.37 6.79 -6.24
CA ILE A 254 0.29 5.99 -5.67
C ILE A 254 -0.21 6.59 -4.37
N CYS A 255 -1.53 6.80 -4.32
CA CYS A 255 -2.25 6.99 -3.07
C CYS A 255 -3.14 5.77 -2.79
N ASN A 256 -3.25 5.38 -1.53
CA ASN A 256 -4.12 4.29 -1.08
C ASN A 256 -5.23 4.81 -0.18
N ALA A 257 -6.48 4.62 -0.57
CA ALA A 257 -7.65 4.85 0.27
C ALA A 257 -7.76 3.70 1.28
N PHE A 258 -7.01 3.80 2.38
CA PHE A 258 -6.83 2.73 3.34
C PHE A 258 -8.11 2.42 4.10
N TYR A 259 -8.80 3.45 4.59
CA TYR A 259 -10.14 3.33 5.16
C TYR A 259 -11.14 4.16 4.34
N ILE A 260 -12.25 3.53 3.98
CA ILE A 260 -13.34 4.12 3.23
C ILE A 260 -14.62 3.93 4.06
N CYS A 261 -15.16 5.01 4.57
CA CYS A 261 -16.25 5.01 5.54
C CYS A 261 -17.44 5.82 5.06
N ASP A 262 -18.65 5.41 5.43
CA ASP A 262 -19.88 6.13 5.14
C ASP A 262 -20.89 6.03 6.28
N ARG A 263 -21.68 7.08 6.47
CA ARG A 263 -22.76 7.15 7.44
C ARG A 263 -23.99 6.43 6.89
N ALA A 264 -24.42 5.37 7.56
CA ALA A 264 -25.55 4.53 7.08
C ALA A 264 -26.82 5.32 6.88
N SER A 265 -27.17 6.20 7.81
CA SER A 265 -28.38 7.05 7.74
C SER A 265 -28.36 8.06 6.57
N HIS A 266 -27.20 8.33 5.98
CA HIS A 266 -27.03 9.32 4.91
C HIS A 266 -26.63 8.70 3.55
N ARG A 267 -26.69 7.40 3.40
CA ARG A 267 -26.33 6.71 2.14
C ARG A 267 -27.14 7.16 0.93
N ALA A 268 -28.42 7.52 1.12
CA ALA A 268 -29.26 8.05 0.07
C ALA A 268 -28.76 9.38 -0.52
N PHE A 269 -27.84 10.05 0.15
CA PHE A 269 -27.17 11.26 -0.37
C PHE A 269 -25.96 10.95 -1.23
N HIS A 270 -25.51 9.69 -1.32
CA HIS A 270 -24.35 9.26 -2.12
C HIS A 270 -23.07 10.06 -1.84
N GLY A 271 -22.84 10.47 -0.57
CA GLY A 271 -21.69 11.28 -0.16
C GLY A 271 -20.35 10.63 -0.50
N LEU A 272 -20.25 9.31 -0.41
CA LEU A 272 -19.03 8.57 -0.78
C LEU A 272 -18.72 8.70 -2.28
N THR A 273 -19.72 8.75 -3.15
CA THR A 273 -19.50 8.89 -4.60
C THR A 273 -18.93 10.27 -4.96
N VAL A 274 -19.44 11.35 -4.36
CA VAL A 274 -18.89 12.70 -4.60
C VAL A 274 -17.51 12.84 -3.97
N LEU A 275 -17.29 12.27 -2.79
CA LEU A 275 -15.98 12.25 -2.15
C LEU A 275 -14.93 11.59 -3.06
N MET A 276 -15.22 10.43 -3.62
CA MET A 276 -14.32 9.74 -4.54
C MET A 276 -14.04 10.53 -5.82
N ALA A 277 -15.03 11.26 -6.34
CA ALA A 277 -14.84 12.12 -7.50
C ALA A 277 -13.87 13.28 -7.20
N GLU A 278 -14.10 14.00 -6.11
CA GLU A 278 -13.23 15.13 -5.71
C GLU A 278 -11.83 14.68 -5.30
N LEU A 279 -11.73 13.55 -4.59
CA LEU A 279 -10.47 12.94 -4.22
C LEU A 279 -9.65 12.58 -5.47
N ALA A 280 -10.27 11.88 -6.44
CA ALA A 280 -9.58 11.49 -7.66
C ALA A 280 -9.13 12.70 -8.49
N ASP A 281 -10.00 13.72 -8.66
CA ASP A 281 -9.65 14.97 -9.34
C ASP A 281 -8.53 15.72 -8.59
N GLY A 282 -8.58 15.77 -7.26
CA GLY A 282 -7.56 16.40 -6.42
C GLY A 282 -6.19 15.74 -6.52
N LEU A 283 -6.16 14.41 -6.50
CA LEU A 283 -4.93 13.63 -6.63
C LEU A 283 -4.34 13.70 -8.06
N ALA A 284 -5.19 13.64 -9.09
CA ALA A 284 -4.76 13.81 -10.48
C ALA A 284 -4.07 15.17 -10.71
N ARG A 285 -4.65 16.27 -10.16
CA ARG A 285 -4.02 17.61 -10.23
C ARG A 285 -2.67 17.69 -9.53
N ARG A 286 -2.41 16.82 -8.53
CA ARG A 286 -1.13 16.70 -7.81
C ARG A 286 -0.14 15.79 -8.52
N GLY A 287 -0.52 15.18 -9.65
CA GLY A 287 0.35 14.33 -10.47
C GLY A 287 0.41 12.86 -10.05
N PHE A 288 -0.48 12.39 -9.18
CA PHE A 288 -0.54 10.96 -8.88
C PHE A 288 -1.09 10.17 -10.07
N HIS A 289 -0.59 8.95 -10.24
CA HIS A 289 -0.97 8.07 -11.35
C HIS A 289 -2.12 7.12 -11.00
N TYR A 290 -2.20 6.68 -9.74
CA TYR A 290 -3.26 5.75 -9.30
C TYR A 290 -3.77 6.08 -7.89
N LEU A 291 -5.06 5.84 -7.70
CA LEU A 291 -5.71 5.74 -6.40
C LEU A 291 -6.11 4.27 -6.18
N ASP A 292 -5.44 3.60 -5.25
CA ASP A 292 -5.79 2.26 -4.82
C ASP A 292 -6.93 2.29 -3.79
N LEU A 293 -8.04 1.65 -4.11
CA LEU A 293 -9.21 1.51 -3.26
C LEU A 293 -9.15 0.28 -2.33
N GLY A 294 -8.01 -0.40 -2.29
CA GLY A 294 -7.80 -1.60 -1.50
C GLY A 294 -8.44 -2.86 -2.08
N PRO A 295 -8.17 -4.03 -1.46
CA PRO A 295 -8.70 -5.31 -1.90
C PRO A 295 -10.23 -5.38 -1.75
N SER A 296 -10.84 -6.20 -2.59
CA SER A 296 -12.30 -6.45 -2.60
C SER A 296 -12.60 -7.95 -2.60
N ALA A 297 -11.61 -8.73 -2.25
CA ALA A 297 -11.71 -10.17 -2.06
C ALA A 297 -11.05 -10.54 -0.72
N SER A 298 -11.64 -11.48 -0.01
CA SER A 298 -11.08 -12.09 1.19
C SER A 298 -11.16 -13.59 1.05
N SER A 299 -10.08 -14.30 1.36
CA SER A 299 -10.01 -15.77 1.35
C SER A 299 -10.56 -16.41 0.06
N GLY A 300 -10.28 -15.82 -1.10
CA GLY A 300 -10.72 -16.29 -2.41
C GLY A 300 -12.15 -15.92 -2.80
N HIS A 301 -12.89 -15.25 -1.92
CA HIS A 301 -14.28 -14.84 -2.20
C HIS A 301 -14.37 -13.35 -2.52
N LEU A 302 -15.04 -13.02 -3.65
CA LEU A 302 -15.33 -11.65 -4.04
C LEU A 302 -16.46 -11.06 -3.19
N ASN A 303 -16.22 -9.90 -2.58
CA ASN A 303 -17.31 -9.06 -2.10
C ASN A 303 -17.95 -8.34 -3.30
N ARG A 304 -18.99 -8.96 -3.89
CA ARG A 304 -19.62 -8.48 -5.13
C ARG A 304 -20.09 -7.03 -5.03
N GLY A 305 -20.66 -6.63 -3.87
CA GLY A 305 -21.14 -5.27 -3.67
C GLY A 305 -20.00 -4.24 -3.70
N VAL A 306 -18.90 -4.55 -3.00
CA VAL A 306 -17.71 -3.68 -2.97
C VAL A 306 -17.04 -3.63 -4.34
N VAL A 307 -16.88 -4.76 -5.03
CA VAL A 307 -16.32 -4.82 -6.39
C VAL A 307 -17.15 -3.95 -7.33
N SER A 308 -18.48 -4.19 -7.40
CA SER A 308 -19.38 -3.45 -8.29
C SER A 308 -19.35 -1.93 -8.01
N PHE A 309 -19.28 -1.52 -6.73
CA PHE A 309 -19.13 -0.12 -6.38
C PHE A 309 -17.83 0.46 -6.91
N LYS A 310 -16.67 -0.17 -6.64
CA LYS A 310 -15.37 0.31 -7.10
C LYS A 310 -15.27 0.35 -8.63
N GLU A 311 -15.77 -0.68 -9.32
CA GLU A 311 -15.84 -0.69 -10.78
C GLU A 311 -16.76 0.41 -11.34
N SER A 312 -17.83 0.76 -10.64
CA SER A 312 -18.73 1.85 -11.04
C SER A 312 -18.06 3.22 -11.00
N LEU A 313 -16.96 3.34 -10.23
CA LEU A 313 -16.07 4.50 -10.17
C LEU A 313 -14.91 4.41 -11.20
N GLY A 314 -14.96 3.47 -12.13
CA GLY A 314 -13.91 3.29 -13.15
C GLY A 314 -12.65 2.56 -12.67
N ALA A 315 -12.66 2.00 -11.47
CA ALA A 315 -11.53 1.22 -10.98
C ALA A 315 -11.33 -0.09 -11.75
N ARG A 316 -10.09 -0.54 -11.86
CA ARG A 316 -9.70 -1.79 -12.50
C ARG A 316 -8.95 -2.67 -11.51
N ALA A 317 -9.09 -3.98 -11.70
CA ALA A 317 -8.48 -4.99 -10.85
C ALA A 317 -7.00 -5.18 -11.19
N PHE A 318 -6.17 -5.30 -10.14
CA PHE A 318 -4.78 -5.70 -10.22
C PHE A 318 -4.54 -6.86 -9.25
N CYS A 319 -3.50 -7.65 -9.46
CA CYS A 319 -3.11 -8.68 -8.52
C CYS A 319 -2.08 -8.13 -7.53
N ARG A 320 -2.22 -8.55 -6.29
CA ARG A 320 -1.22 -8.36 -5.24
C ARG A 320 -0.93 -9.70 -4.64
N ASP A 321 0.30 -10.18 -4.86
CA ASP A 321 0.74 -11.53 -4.62
C ASP A 321 1.59 -11.64 -3.37
N ARG A 322 1.40 -12.77 -2.66
CA ARG A 322 2.23 -13.17 -1.55
C ARG A 322 2.94 -14.48 -1.89
N TRP A 323 4.24 -14.42 -1.86
CA TRP A 323 5.14 -15.49 -2.21
C TRP A 323 5.77 -16.07 -0.97
N ARG A 324 5.95 -17.37 -0.92
CA ARG A 324 6.63 -18.07 0.19
C ARG A 324 7.62 -19.08 -0.35
N TRP A 325 8.78 -19.06 0.24
CA TRP A 325 9.79 -20.10 0.11
C TRP A 325 10.06 -20.70 1.50
N LYS A 326 10.25 -22.01 1.55
CA LYS A 326 10.64 -22.76 2.76
C LYS A 326 11.99 -23.38 2.52
N ASN A 327 12.81 -23.38 3.59
CA ASN A 327 14.08 -24.06 3.62
C ASN A 327 13.87 -25.58 3.65
#